data_f17af54020d7b7b1f7e3aa04afa5bd17
#
_entry.id   f17af54020d7b7b1f7e3aa04afa5bd17
#
_cell.length_a   1.000
_cell.length_b   1.000
_cell.length_c   1.000
_cell.angle_alpha   90.00
_cell.angle_beta   90.00
_cell.angle_gamma   90.00
#
_symmetry.space_group_name_H-M   'P 1'
#
loop_
_entity.id
_entity.type
_entity.pdbx_description
1 polymer ?
#
loop_
_entity_poly.entity_id
_entity_poly.type
_entity_poly.pdbx_seq_one_letter_code
_entity_poly.pdbx_strand_id
1 'polypeptide(L)'
;MIRSVETYALRKKVGDERALELVAGAGFEGIDYSFYWLPAEHPMQGADYLSYARDLRTKMDRLGLVCRQAHAPFDMKFGDAFDESDEHFRGIVRAMEAASVLGARCIVVHAVKIPEEHGAINLLSYNVEFYRALSPYCRRFGIKIAVENLFTTDRRCNCYRGVVGTPEEQCELIRRIGSPDFVACVDIGHAALTGIEPSIFLRRMDASLLACLHIQDLDYAKDRHFLPFGGTLNWDGILSALRDAHYDGDVSFEIYGFLDPVPAELLPAALSYAASVGAYLKERL
;
A
#
# COMPACT_ATOMS: atom_id res chain seq x y z
N MET A 1 7.42 -6.27 14.46
CA MET A 1 6.04 -5.83 14.08
C MET A 1 5.71 -4.53 14.76
N ILE A 2 5.34 -3.48 14.02
CA ILE A 2 4.84 -2.20 14.51
C ILE A 2 3.42 -1.95 14.01
N ARG A 3 2.73 -0.96 14.58
CA ARG A 3 1.47 -0.45 14.08
C ARG A 3 1.75 0.80 13.28
N SER A 4 1.33 0.82 12.03
CA SER A 4 1.43 1.97 11.14
C SER A 4 0.07 2.32 10.53
N VAL A 5 -0.06 3.52 10.04
CA VAL A 5 -1.23 4.00 9.34
C VAL A 5 -0.82 4.81 8.12
N GLU A 6 -1.57 4.66 7.03
CA GLU A 6 -1.35 5.43 5.81
C GLU A 6 -1.61 6.93 6.03
N THR A 7 -0.94 7.77 5.25
CA THR A 7 -0.93 9.21 5.50
C THR A 7 -1.91 10.01 4.64
N TYR A 8 -2.54 9.44 3.59
CA TYR A 8 -3.31 10.20 2.60
C TYR A 8 -4.43 11.05 3.21
N ALA A 9 -5.36 10.41 3.95
CA ALA A 9 -6.52 11.12 4.50
C ALA A 9 -6.13 12.20 5.52
N LEU A 10 -5.07 11.95 6.29
CA LEU A 10 -4.56 12.89 7.27
C LEU A 10 -3.87 14.08 6.58
N ARG A 11 -2.93 13.79 5.68
CA ARG A 11 -2.19 14.81 4.93
C ARG A 11 -3.12 15.76 4.18
N LYS A 12 -4.15 15.23 3.51
CA LYS A 12 -5.16 16.00 2.77
C LYS A 12 -5.87 17.03 3.67
N LYS A 13 -6.05 16.73 4.96
CA LYS A 13 -6.79 17.58 5.91
C LYS A 13 -5.89 18.57 6.66
N VAL A 14 -4.70 18.15 7.05
CA VAL A 14 -3.88 18.90 8.01
C VAL A 14 -2.42 19.07 7.57
N GLY A 15 -2.05 18.57 6.40
CA GLY A 15 -0.66 18.55 5.92
C GLY A 15 0.20 17.48 6.59
N ASP A 16 1.37 17.19 6.00
CA ASP A 16 2.24 16.09 6.44
C ASP A 16 2.71 16.25 7.88
N GLU A 17 3.23 17.42 8.22
CA GLU A 17 3.82 17.63 9.56
C GLU A 17 2.81 17.43 10.69
N ARG A 18 1.60 17.95 10.53
CA ARG A 18 0.56 17.79 11.52
C ARG A 18 0.01 16.36 11.53
N ALA A 19 -0.04 15.70 10.38
CA ALA A 19 -0.40 14.29 10.29
C ALA A 19 0.55 13.42 11.12
N LEU A 20 1.88 13.62 11.00
CA LEU A 20 2.86 12.90 11.81
C LEU A 20 2.67 13.13 13.33
N GLU A 21 2.39 14.36 13.75
CA GLU A 21 2.11 14.66 15.16
C GLU A 21 0.87 13.94 15.68
N LEU A 22 -0.20 13.89 14.89
CA LEU A 22 -1.43 13.20 15.22
C LEU A 22 -1.23 11.69 15.33
N VAL A 23 -0.51 11.09 14.38
CA VAL A 23 -0.18 9.66 14.37
C VAL A 23 0.64 9.26 15.59
N ALA A 24 1.70 10.03 15.91
CA ALA A 24 2.50 9.80 17.10
C ALA A 24 1.69 9.97 18.39
N GLY A 25 0.89 11.05 18.47
CA GLY A 25 0.06 11.35 19.65
C GLY A 25 -1.03 10.30 19.90
N ALA A 26 -1.47 9.59 18.86
CA ALA A 26 -2.42 8.48 18.98
C ALA A 26 -1.78 7.16 19.42
N GLY A 27 -0.45 7.06 19.45
CA GLY A 27 0.29 5.89 19.88
C GLY A 27 0.60 4.88 18.77
N PHE A 28 0.54 5.28 17.51
CA PHE A 28 1.14 4.51 16.41
C PHE A 28 2.68 4.57 16.50
N GLU A 29 3.32 3.53 16.00
CA GLU A 29 4.78 3.40 15.99
C GLU A 29 5.38 3.77 14.63
N GLY A 30 4.53 3.89 13.59
CA GLY A 30 4.98 4.22 12.25
C GLY A 30 3.89 4.73 11.33
N ILE A 31 4.33 5.04 10.12
CA ILE A 31 3.47 5.45 9.01
C ILE A 31 3.71 4.57 7.80
N ASP A 32 2.70 4.51 6.93
CA ASP A 32 2.77 4.13 5.53
C ASP A 32 2.62 5.41 4.70
N TYR A 33 3.74 5.90 4.10
CA TYR A 33 3.68 7.19 3.43
C TYR A 33 3.08 7.06 2.03
N SER A 34 1.95 7.75 1.81
CA SER A 34 1.22 7.70 0.55
C SER A 34 1.72 8.74 -0.44
N PHE A 35 2.36 8.32 -1.54
CA PHE A 35 2.76 9.23 -2.64
C PHE A 35 1.65 9.40 -3.70
N TYR A 36 0.53 8.70 -3.56
CA TYR A 36 -0.61 8.85 -4.45
C TYR A 36 -1.43 10.10 -4.13
N TRP A 37 -2.10 10.64 -5.15
CA TRP A 37 -2.96 11.84 -5.09
C TRP A 37 -2.32 13.05 -4.40
N LEU A 38 -1.02 13.22 -4.60
CA LEU A 38 -0.33 14.44 -4.19
C LEU A 38 -0.76 15.61 -5.11
N PRO A 39 -1.17 16.76 -4.55
CA PRO A 39 -1.38 17.96 -5.35
C PRO A 39 -0.11 18.35 -6.11
N ALA A 40 -0.25 18.98 -7.27
CA ALA A 40 0.90 19.36 -8.11
C ALA A 40 1.88 20.30 -7.38
N GLU A 41 1.35 21.13 -6.47
CA GLU A 41 2.13 22.06 -5.65
C GLU A 41 2.76 21.43 -4.42
N HIS A 42 2.51 20.14 -4.18
CA HIS A 42 3.06 19.45 -3.01
C HIS A 42 4.59 19.36 -3.08
N PRO A 43 5.33 19.65 -1.99
CA PRO A 43 6.80 19.64 -2.01
C PRO A 43 7.43 18.34 -2.53
N MET A 44 6.80 17.19 -2.30
CA MET A 44 7.23 15.89 -2.85
C MET A 44 7.14 15.81 -4.39
N GLN A 45 6.41 16.73 -5.04
CA GLN A 45 6.34 16.85 -6.51
C GLN A 45 7.36 17.86 -7.06
N GLY A 46 7.92 18.70 -6.20
CA GLY A 46 8.86 19.77 -6.57
C GLY A 46 10.28 19.28 -6.86
N ALA A 47 11.15 20.20 -7.27
CA ALA A 47 12.55 19.91 -7.55
C ALA A 47 13.34 19.50 -6.29
N ASP A 48 12.95 20.06 -5.12
CA ASP A 48 13.64 19.85 -3.83
C ASP A 48 13.00 18.73 -2.99
N TYR A 49 12.28 17.79 -3.61
CA TYR A 49 11.54 16.72 -2.91
C TYR A 49 12.40 15.91 -1.93
N LEU A 50 13.69 15.70 -2.23
CA LEU A 50 14.60 14.99 -1.32
C LEU A 50 14.94 15.80 -0.06
N SER A 51 15.00 17.13 -0.17
CA SER A 51 15.15 17.99 1.01
C SER A 51 13.93 17.87 1.90
N TYR A 52 12.76 17.98 1.31
CA TYR A 52 11.49 17.82 2.03
C TYR A 52 11.35 16.43 2.69
N ALA A 53 11.75 15.36 1.98
CA ALA A 53 11.75 14.01 2.55
C ALA A 53 12.70 13.90 3.78
N ARG A 54 13.88 14.54 3.74
CA ARG A 54 14.80 14.59 4.87
C ARG A 54 14.23 15.37 6.07
N ASP A 55 13.52 16.46 5.80
CA ASP A 55 12.88 17.26 6.86
C ASP A 55 11.77 16.46 7.53
N LEU A 56 10.93 15.77 6.75
CA LEU A 56 9.91 14.86 7.30
C LEU A 56 10.55 13.70 8.08
N ARG A 57 11.63 13.11 7.57
CA ARG A 57 12.36 12.07 8.30
C ARG A 57 12.88 12.58 9.64
N THR A 58 13.47 13.78 9.67
CA THR A 58 13.95 14.40 10.90
C THR A 58 12.81 14.61 11.89
N LYS A 59 11.64 15.02 11.40
CA LYS A 59 10.44 15.17 12.25
C LYS A 59 9.95 13.83 12.79
N MET A 60 9.90 12.80 11.94
CA MET A 60 9.55 11.44 12.36
C MET A 60 10.49 10.94 13.47
N ASP A 61 11.79 11.11 13.30
CA ASP A 61 12.79 10.70 14.30
C ASP A 61 12.55 11.38 15.65
N ARG A 62 12.22 12.69 15.66
CA ARG A 62 11.86 13.42 16.89
C ARG A 62 10.57 12.93 17.56
N LEU A 63 9.63 12.44 16.75
CA LEU A 63 8.35 11.91 17.22
C LEU A 63 8.40 10.41 17.58
N GLY A 64 9.54 9.75 17.36
CA GLY A 64 9.69 8.31 17.55
C GLY A 64 8.94 7.45 16.51
N LEU A 65 8.61 8.03 15.35
CA LEU A 65 7.94 7.31 14.25
C LEU A 65 8.96 6.74 13.28
N VAL A 66 8.60 5.61 12.67
CA VAL A 66 9.31 5.04 11.54
C VAL A 66 8.40 4.93 10.31
N CYS A 67 9.00 4.98 9.11
CA CYS A 67 8.33 4.62 7.86
C CYS A 67 8.98 3.32 7.37
N ARG A 68 8.29 2.18 7.44
CA ARG A 68 8.83 0.92 6.93
C ARG A 68 8.22 0.50 5.61
N GLN A 69 7.03 1.01 5.33
CA GLN A 69 6.25 0.82 4.11
C GLN A 69 5.84 2.18 3.56
N ALA A 70 5.76 2.29 2.26
CA ALA A 70 5.25 3.46 1.55
C ALA A 70 4.43 2.99 0.34
N HIS A 71 3.60 3.86 -0.22
CA HIS A 71 2.78 3.57 -1.39
C HIS A 71 3.09 4.53 -2.53
N ALA A 72 3.46 4.01 -3.70
CA ALA A 72 3.74 4.79 -4.91
C ALA A 72 2.46 5.38 -5.54
N PRO A 73 2.57 6.37 -6.45
CA PRO A 73 1.47 6.75 -7.32
C PRO A 73 1.00 5.57 -8.16
N PHE A 74 -0.31 5.44 -8.42
CA PHE A 74 -0.86 4.26 -9.09
C PHE A 74 -1.83 4.54 -10.25
N ASP A 75 -2.35 5.73 -10.42
CA ASP A 75 -3.30 6.07 -11.50
C ASP A 75 -2.62 6.18 -12.88
N MET A 76 -1.81 5.19 -13.22
CA MET A 76 -0.99 5.20 -14.41
C MET A 76 -1.77 4.68 -15.63
N LYS A 77 -1.74 5.45 -16.70
CA LYS A 77 -2.24 5.06 -18.02
C LYS A 77 -1.04 4.89 -18.94
N PHE A 78 -0.53 3.68 -19.01
CA PHE A 78 0.43 3.33 -20.04
C PHE A 78 -0.31 2.89 -21.31
N GLY A 79 0.32 3.11 -22.49
CA GLY A 79 -0.12 2.56 -23.76
C GLY A 79 0.26 1.08 -23.93
N ASP A 80 0.34 0.62 -25.16
CA ASP A 80 0.70 -0.76 -25.51
C ASP A 80 2.12 -1.16 -25.04
N ALA A 81 2.98 -0.19 -24.77
CA ALA A 81 4.27 -0.35 -24.13
C ALA A 81 4.46 0.81 -23.14
N PHE A 82 5.14 0.55 -22.03
CA PHE A 82 5.59 1.61 -21.14
C PHE A 82 6.92 2.17 -21.65
N ASP A 83 7.14 3.45 -21.33
CA ASP A 83 8.39 4.16 -21.62
C ASP A 83 8.96 4.67 -20.28
N GLU A 84 10.24 4.37 -20.01
CA GLU A 84 10.93 4.87 -18.83
C GLU A 84 11.04 6.41 -18.80
N SER A 85 10.89 7.07 -19.94
CA SER A 85 10.79 8.53 -20.03
C SER A 85 9.41 9.07 -19.71
N ASP A 86 8.39 8.20 -19.55
CA ASP A 86 7.04 8.58 -19.16
C ASP A 86 7.03 9.22 -17.76
N GLU A 87 6.18 10.24 -17.61
CA GLU A 87 6.07 10.98 -16.34
C GLU A 87 5.59 10.11 -15.19
N HIS A 88 4.71 9.14 -15.46
CA HIS A 88 4.22 8.21 -14.43
C HIS A 88 5.34 7.26 -13.97
N PHE A 89 6.13 6.71 -14.91
CA PHE A 89 7.27 5.88 -14.56
C PHE A 89 8.28 6.66 -13.70
N ARG A 90 8.63 7.89 -14.13
CA ARG A 90 9.51 8.78 -13.36
C ARG A 90 8.92 9.17 -12.01
N GLY A 91 7.59 9.31 -11.92
CA GLY A 91 6.88 9.54 -10.67
C GLY A 91 7.06 8.40 -9.66
N ILE A 92 7.00 7.14 -10.12
CA ILE A 92 7.29 5.97 -9.28
C ILE A 92 8.74 6.00 -8.82
N VAL A 93 9.70 6.22 -9.73
CA VAL A 93 11.12 6.26 -9.38
C VAL A 93 11.41 7.36 -8.35
N ARG A 94 10.80 8.54 -8.49
CA ARG A 94 10.88 9.62 -7.51
C ARG A 94 10.32 9.19 -6.15
N ALA A 95 9.16 8.53 -6.14
CA ALA A 95 8.55 8.02 -4.92
C ALA A 95 9.44 6.97 -4.24
N MET A 96 10.08 6.06 -5.01
CA MET A 96 11.04 5.08 -4.49
C MET A 96 12.22 5.75 -3.80
N GLU A 97 12.79 6.78 -4.42
CA GLU A 97 13.93 7.53 -3.85
C GLU A 97 13.52 8.28 -2.57
N ALA A 98 12.39 8.98 -2.58
CA ALA A 98 11.88 9.69 -1.41
C ALA A 98 11.50 8.72 -0.27
N ALA A 99 10.86 7.58 -0.58
CA ALA A 99 10.52 6.54 0.39
C ALA A 99 11.78 5.96 1.07
N SER A 100 12.85 5.75 0.31
CA SER A 100 14.14 5.33 0.85
C SER A 100 14.70 6.34 1.85
N VAL A 101 14.62 7.65 1.54
CA VAL A 101 15.02 8.72 2.47
C VAL A 101 14.17 8.73 3.73
N LEU A 102 12.86 8.50 3.62
CA LEU A 102 11.96 8.34 4.78
C LEU A 102 12.28 7.10 5.61
N GLY A 103 13.03 6.13 5.06
CA GLY A 103 13.46 4.91 5.74
C GLY A 103 12.59 3.69 5.43
N ALA A 104 11.77 3.76 4.37
CA ALA A 104 10.95 2.63 3.96
C ALA A 104 11.82 1.45 3.50
N ARG A 105 11.42 0.25 3.90
CA ARG A 105 12.04 -1.01 3.47
C ARG A 105 11.43 -1.52 2.18
N CYS A 106 10.15 -1.22 1.98
CA CYS A 106 9.42 -1.52 0.76
C CYS A 106 8.49 -0.37 0.38
N ILE A 107 8.20 -0.30 -0.92
CA ILE A 107 7.20 0.59 -1.48
C ILE A 107 6.20 -0.24 -2.28
N VAL A 108 4.92 -0.07 -2.01
CA VAL A 108 3.86 -0.70 -2.77
C VAL A 108 3.77 -0.03 -4.13
N VAL A 109 3.79 -0.84 -5.18
CA VAL A 109 3.62 -0.41 -6.57
C VAL A 109 2.56 -1.28 -7.21
N HIS A 110 1.49 -0.67 -7.72
CA HIS A 110 0.42 -1.40 -8.40
C HIS A 110 0.88 -1.99 -9.72
N ALA A 111 0.35 -3.16 -10.05
CA ALA A 111 0.46 -3.69 -11.40
C ALA A 111 -0.30 -2.80 -12.39
N VAL A 112 0.26 -2.65 -13.58
CA VAL A 112 -0.36 -1.86 -14.66
C VAL A 112 -1.64 -2.55 -15.11
N LYS A 113 -2.71 -1.77 -15.16
CA LYS A 113 -4.01 -2.17 -15.74
C LYS A 113 -4.08 -1.58 -17.14
N ILE A 114 -4.31 -2.41 -18.15
CA ILE A 114 -4.52 -1.95 -19.53
C ILE A 114 -6.02 -2.03 -19.83
N PRO A 115 -6.63 -0.96 -20.37
CA PRO A 115 -8.03 -0.99 -20.78
C PRO A 115 -8.27 -2.09 -21.84
N GLU A 116 -9.43 -2.75 -21.79
CA GLU A 116 -9.84 -3.82 -22.74
C GLU A 116 -9.77 -3.39 -24.22
N GLU A 117 -9.78 -2.08 -24.48
CA GLU A 117 -9.74 -1.49 -25.82
C GLU A 117 -8.39 -1.67 -26.54
N HIS A 118 -7.33 -2.04 -25.83
CA HIS A 118 -5.98 -2.18 -26.38
C HIS A 118 -5.62 -3.58 -26.91
N GLY A 119 -6.62 -4.45 -27.14
CA GLY A 119 -6.40 -5.77 -27.73
C GLY A 119 -5.86 -6.81 -26.76
N ALA A 120 -5.43 -7.96 -27.31
CA ALA A 120 -4.97 -9.12 -26.52
C ALA A 120 -3.52 -8.92 -26.00
N ILE A 121 -3.27 -7.87 -25.18
CA ILE A 121 -1.99 -7.72 -24.51
C ILE A 121 -1.89 -8.77 -23.40
N ASN A 122 -0.78 -9.50 -23.37
CA ASN A 122 -0.51 -10.40 -22.26
C ASN A 122 -0.09 -9.57 -21.02
N LEU A 123 -1.08 -9.22 -20.18
CA LEU A 123 -0.90 -8.38 -18.99
C LEU A 123 0.16 -8.91 -18.04
N LEU A 124 0.30 -10.21 -17.90
CA LEU A 124 1.33 -10.81 -17.05
C LEU A 124 2.73 -10.49 -17.59
N SER A 125 2.95 -10.74 -18.88
CA SER A 125 4.25 -10.45 -19.52
C SER A 125 4.57 -8.95 -19.49
N TYR A 126 3.58 -8.10 -19.76
CA TYR A 126 3.72 -6.65 -19.69
C TYR A 126 4.15 -6.20 -18.29
N ASN A 127 3.50 -6.70 -17.25
CA ASN A 127 3.84 -6.36 -15.88
C ASN A 127 5.21 -6.91 -15.45
N VAL A 128 5.61 -8.08 -15.95
CA VAL A 128 6.97 -8.59 -15.72
C VAL A 128 8.02 -7.62 -16.27
N GLU A 129 7.84 -7.10 -17.48
CA GLU A 129 8.75 -6.13 -18.09
C GLU A 129 8.74 -4.80 -17.34
N PHE A 130 7.55 -4.29 -17.00
CA PHE A 130 7.39 -3.07 -16.21
C PHE A 130 8.14 -3.14 -14.88
N TYR A 131 7.93 -4.19 -14.09
CA TYR A 131 8.62 -4.34 -12.81
C TYR A 131 10.12 -4.59 -12.97
N ARG A 132 10.54 -5.30 -14.01
CA ARG A 132 11.99 -5.47 -14.32
C ARG A 132 12.67 -4.15 -14.61
N ALA A 133 12.01 -3.21 -15.27
CA ALA A 133 12.55 -1.87 -15.51
C ALA A 133 12.75 -1.07 -14.20
N LEU A 134 12.00 -1.38 -13.14
CA LEU A 134 12.17 -0.80 -11.81
C LEU A 134 13.28 -1.45 -10.97
N SER A 135 13.76 -2.66 -11.32
CA SER A 135 14.79 -3.38 -10.54
C SER A 135 16.11 -2.61 -10.34
N PRO A 136 16.64 -1.84 -11.31
CA PRO A 136 17.85 -1.04 -11.09
C PRO A 136 17.67 -0.01 -9.97
N TYR A 137 16.47 0.55 -9.84
CA TYR A 137 16.14 1.56 -8.84
C TYR A 137 15.96 0.95 -7.45
N CYS A 138 15.44 -0.30 -7.35
CA CYS A 138 15.42 -1.04 -6.08
C CYS A 138 16.83 -1.14 -5.48
N ARG A 139 17.80 -1.57 -6.29
CA ARG A 139 19.21 -1.69 -5.86
C ARG A 139 19.86 -0.35 -5.58
N ARG A 140 19.57 0.67 -6.42
CA ARG A 140 20.13 2.02 -6.26
C ARG A 140 19.69 2.67 -4.95
N PHE A 141 18.43 2.50 -4.58
CA PHE A 141 17.86 3.15 -3.40
C PHE A 141 17.81 2.24 -2.16
N GLY A 142 18.17 0.96 -2.30
CA GLY A 142 18.12 0.00 -1.19
C GLY A 142 16.71 -0.28 -0.69
N ILE A 143 15.70 -0.26 -1.57
CA ILE A 143 14.29 -0.44 -1.25
C ILE A 143 13.69 -1.58 -2.08
N LYS A 144 12.79 -2.38 -1.49
CA LYS A 144 12.05 -3.41 -2.21
C LYS A 144 10.76 -2.85 -2.79
N ILE A 145 10.29 -3.44 -3.88
CA ILE A 145 8.94 -3.22 -4.39
C ILE A 145 8.03 -4.31 -3.85
N ALA A 146 6.92 -3.91 -3.24
CA ALA A 146 5.84 -4.79 -2.85
C ALA A 146 4.73 -4.74 -3.91
N VAL A 147 4.52 -5.87 -4.58
CA VAL A 147 3.44 -6.03 -5.57
C VAL A 147 2.15 -6.28 -4.81
N GLU A 148 1.11 -5.51 -5.08
CA GLU A 148 -0.16 -5.61 -4.39
C GLU A 148 -1.19 -6.40 -5.21
N ASN A 149 -2.03 -7.20 -4.53
CA ASN A 149 -3.19 -7.84 -5.14
C ASN A 149 -4.28 -6.81 -5.45
N LEU A 150 -4.82 -6.87 -6.66
CA LEU A 150 -5.74 -5.86 -7.16
C LEU A 150 -7.06 -6.46 -7.62
N PHE A 151 -8.12 -5.68 -7.45
CA PHE A 151 -9.41 -5.88 -8.11
C PHE A 151 -9.56 -4.89 -9.29
N THR A 152 -10.61 -5.08 -10.07
CA THR A 152 -11.06 -4.11 -11.07
C THR A 152 -12.57 -3.93 -10.98
N THR A 153 -13.12 -2.95 -11.67
CA THR A 153 -14.55 -2.67 -11.66
C THR A 153 -15.08 -2.61 -13.10
N ASP A 154 -16.28 -3.15 -13.30
CA ASP A 154 -17.01 -2.97 -14.55
C ASP A 154 -17.66 -1.59 -14.64
N ARG A 155 -18.31 -1.29 -15.79
CA ARG A 155 -19.05 -0.02 -16.00
C ARG A 155 -20.21 0.20 -15.02
N ARG A 156 -20.64 -0.83 -14.28
CA ARG A 156 -21.68 -0.76 -13.25
C ARG A 156 -21.10 -0.70 -11.84
N CYS A 157 -19.77 -0.52 -11.72
CA CYS A 157 -19.03 -0.52 -10.46
C CYS A 157 -19.11 -1.84 -9.69
N ASN A 158 -19.35 -2.98 -10.36
CA ASN A 158 -19.19 -4.28 -9.74
C ASN A 158 -17.69 -4.62 -9.70
N CYS A 159 -17.22 -5.05 -8.53
CA CYS A 159 -15.84 -5.49 -8.36
C CYS A 159 -15.67 -6.93 -8.88
N TYR A 160 -14.54 -7.19 -9.50
CA TYR A 160 -14.14 -8.53 -9.97
C TYR A 160 -12.61 -8.63 -10.02
N ARG A 161 -12.11 -9.81 -10.37
CA ARG A 161 -10.67 -10.04 -10.44
C ARG A 161 -10.00 -9.12 -11.46
N GLY A 162 -9.01 -8.38 -10.98
CA GLY A 162 -8.10 -7.61 -11.79
C GLY A 162 -6.84 -8.39 -12.14
N VAL A 163 -5.86 -7.70 -12.68
CA VAL A 163 -4.49 -8.20 -12.78
C VAL A 163 -3.96 -8.49 -11.37
N VAL A 164 -3.29 -9.63 -11.16
CA VAL A 164 -2.85 -10.13 -9.84
C VAL A 164 -3.98 -10.22 -8.80
N GLY A 165 -5.18 -10.55 -9.26
CA GLY A 165 -6.38 -10.66 -8.41
C GLY A 165 -6.47 -11.96 -7.60
N THR A 166 -5.57 -12.92 -7.83
CA THR A 166 -5.47 -14.15 -7.05
C THR A 166 -4.09 -14.31 -6.43
N PRO A 167 -3.94 -15.08 -5.33
CA PRO A 167 -2.63 -15.30 -4.71
C PRO A 167 -1.67 -16.01 -5.67
N GLU A 168 -2.15 -16.90 -6.52
CA GLU A 168 -1.31 -17.60 -7.51
C GLU A 168 -0.78 -16.65 -8.58
N GLU A 169 -1.63 -15.73 -9.09
CA GLU A 169 -1.23 -14.72 -10.07
C GLU A 169 -0.20 -13.75 -9.50
N GLN A 170 -0.39 -13.32 -8.25
CA GLN A 170 0.54 -12.42 -7.55
C GLN A 170 1.90 -13.12 -7.34
N CYS A 171 1.90 -14.35 -6.84
CA CYS A 171 3.12 -15.13 -6.66
C CYS A 171 3.82 -15.43 -8.00
N GLU A 172 3.07 -15.77 -9.04
CA GLU A 172 3.61 -16.06 -10.37
C GLU A 172 4.27 -14.82 -10.98
N LEU A 173 3.63 -13.65 -10.88
CA LEU A 173 4.22 -12.40 -11.36
C LEU A 173 5.57 -12.13 -10.66
N ILE A 174 5.60 -12.20 -9.32
CA ILE A 174 6.83 -11.95 -8.54
C ILE A 174 7.93 -12.94 -8.93
N ARG A 175 7.62 -14.23 -9.07
CA ARG A 175 8.59 -15.25 -9.48
C ARG A 175 9.11 -15.01 -10.90
N ARG A 176 8.26 -14.58 -11.83
CA ARG A 176 8.67 -14.28 -13.22
C ARG A 176 9.53 -13.03 -13.32
N ILE A 177 9.35 -12.03 -12.44
CA ILE A 177 10.27 -10.89 -12.38
C ILE A 177 11.69 -11.39 -12.09
N GLY A 178 11.84 -12.38 -11.21
CA GLY A 178 13.10 -13.10 -10.99
C GLY A 178 14.14 -12.30 -10.20
N SER A 179 13.72 -11.38 -9.32
CA SER A 179 14.60 -10.59 -8.45
C SER A 179 14.14 -10.67 -6.98
N PRO A 180 15.07 -10.79 -6.03
CA PRO A 180 14.76 -10.78 -4.59
C PRO A 180 14.30 -9.42 -4.06
N ASP A 181 14.35 -8.39 -4.91
CA ASP A 181 13.92 -7.04 -4.59
C ASP A 181 12.39 -6.88 -4.67
N PHE A 182 11.67 -7.94 -5.09
CA PHE A 182 10.21 -7.96 -5.21
C PHE A 182 9.58 -8.91 -4.21
N VAL A 183 8.59 -8.39 -3.49
CA VAL A 183 7.84 -9.09 -2.46
C VAL A 183 6.34 -8.85 -2.66
N ALA A 184 5.48 -9.48 -1.86
CA ALA A 184 4.04 -9.27 -1.92
C ALA A 184 3.57 -8.32 -0.80
N CYS A 185 2.69 -7.39 -1.17
CA CYS A 185 1.75 -6.75 -0.27
C CYS A 185 0.38 -7.40 -0.46
N VAL A 186 -0.26 -7.84 0.60
CA VAL A 186 -1.65 -8.29 0.51
C VAL A 186 -2.56 -7.22 1.11
N ASP A 187 -3.38 -6.61 0.25
CA ASP A 187 -4.53 -5.85 0.70
C ASP A 187 -5.67 -6.81 1.01
N ILE A 188 -6.11 -6.76 2.27
CA ILE A 188 -7.14 -7.65 2.83
C ILE A 188 -8.50 -7.38 2.18
N GLY A 189 -8.84 -6.12 1.94
CA GLY A 189 -10.09 -5.73 1.29
C GLY A 189 -10.09 -6.09 -0.19
N HIS A 190 -8.99 -5.86 -0.91
CA HIS A 190 -8.87 -6.22 -2.31
C HIS A 190 -9.04 -7.74 -2.52
N ALA A 191 -8.51 -8.58 -1.61
CA ALA A 191 -8.74 -10.03 -1.65
C ALA A 191 -10.24 -10.34 -1.63
N ALA A 192 -10.99 -9.73 -0.71
CA ALA A 192 -12.45 -9.92 -0.61
C ALA A 192 -13.18 -9.46 -1.88
N LEU A 193 -12.78 -8.35 -2.48
CA LEU A 193 -13.39 -7.79 -3.69
C LEU A 193 -13.15 -8.66 -4.94
N THR A 194 -12.10 -9.48 -4.94
CA THR A 194 -11.89 -10.47 -6.02
C THR A 194 -12.75 -11.73 -5.87
N GLY A 195 -13.57 -11.81 -4.82
CA GLY A 195 -14.43 -12.95 -4.51
C GLY A 195 -13.69 -14.09 -3.80
N ILE A 196 -12.49 -13.84 -3.28
CA ILE A 196 -11.73 -14.81 -2.47
C ILE A 196 -11.76 -14.31 -1.01
N GLU A 197 -12.25 -15.15 -0.12
CA GLU A 197 -12.25 -14.84 1.30
C GLU A 197 -10.79 -14.59 1.77
N PRO A 198 -10.49 -13.46 2.47
CA PRO A 198 -9.11 -13.06 2.76
C PRO A 198 -8.26 -14.09 3.50
N SER A 199 -8.85 -14.85 4.42
CA SER A 199 -8.14 -15.94 5.11
C SER A 199 -7.74 -17.07 4.17
N ILE A 200 -8.56 -17.34 3.14
CA ILE A 200 -8.25 -18.31 2.08
C ILE A 200 -7.16 -17.77 1.16
N PHE A 201 -7.26 -16.48 0.80
CA PHE A 201 -6.25 -15.80 -0.01
C PHE A 201 -4.88 -15.92 0.66
N LEU A 202 -4.78 -15.55 1.94
CA LEU A 202 -3.54 -15.61 2.72
C LEU A 202 -2.96 -17.04 2.82
N ARG A 203 -3.80 -18.07 3.05
CA ARG A 203 -3.33 -19.47 3.13
C ARG A 203 -2.84 -20.03 1.80
N ARG A 204 -3.29 -19.47 0.67
CA ARG A 204 -2.85 -19.86 -0.68
C ARG A 204 -1.63 -19.08 -1.17
N MET A 205 -1.27 -17.97 -0.47
CA MET A 205 -0.05 -17.23 -0.75
C MET A 205 1.19 -18.07 -0.45
N ASP A 206 2.25 -17.81 -1.21
CA ASP A 206 3.60 -18.21 -0.76
C ASP A 206 4.03 -17.28 0.37
N ALA A 207 4.02 -17.81 1.60
CA ALA A 207 4.35 -17.05 2.80
C ALA A 207 5.75 -16.40 2.74
N SER A 208 6.70 -16.99 1.99
CA SER A 208 8.05 -16.43 1.84
C SER A 208 8.07 -15.12 1.02
N LEU A 209 7.02 -14.84 0.27
CA LEU A 209 6.87 -13.59 -0.49
C LEU A 209 6.11 -12.52 0.28
N LEU A 210 5.29 -12.90 1.27
CA LEU A 210 4.44 -11.97 2.01
C LEU A 210 5.27 -11.09 2.94
N ALA A 211 5.46 -9.83 2.59
CA ALA A 211 6.30 -8.89 3.35
C ALA A 211 5.53 -7.78 4.04
N CYS A 212 4.39 -7.37 3.49
CA CYS A 212 3.57 -6.30 4.05
C CYS A 212 2.08 -6.50 3.76
N LEU A 213 1.26 -5.75 4.48
CA LEU A 213 -0.19 -5.77 4.36
C LEU A 213 -0.72 -4.35 4.18
N HIS A 214 -1.86 -4.23 3.48
CA HIS A 214 -2.81 -3.16 3.68
C HIS A 214 -4.02 -3.71 4.43
N ILE A 215 -4.19 -3.24 5.66
CA ILE A 215 -5.26 -3.68 6.54
C ILE A 215 -6.40 -2.70 6.48
N GLN A 216 -7.49 -3.14 5.92
CA GLN A 216 -8.76 -2.44 5.84
C GLN A 216 -9.93 -3.42 6.01
N ASP A 217 -11.12 -2.90 6.24
CA ASP A 217 -12.37 -3.66 6.26
C ASP A 217 -13.36 -3.12 5.23
N LEU A 218 -14.31 -3.95 4.82
CA LEU A 218 -15.35 -3.60 3.86
C LEU A 218 -16.57 -4.53 3.95
N ASP A 219 -17.54 -4.30 3.10
CA ASP A 219 -18.83 -5.02 3.03
C ASP A 219 -18.92 -5.99 1.83
N TYR A 220 -17.79 -6.41 1.23
CA TYR A 220 -17.71 -7.20 0.00
C TYR A 220 -18.32 -6.55 -1.25
N ALA A 221 -18.85 -5.34 -1.15
CA ALA A 221 -19.53 -4.68 -2.26
C ALA A 221 -18.68 -3.60 -2.92
N LYS A 222 -17.90 -2.87 -2.16
CA LYS A 222 -17.08 -1.74 -2.62
C LYS A 222 -15.80 -1.64 -1.82
N ASP A 223 -14.80 -1.07 -2.44
CA ASP A 223 -13.56 -0.67 -1.78
C ASP A 223 -13.85 0.47 -0.79
N ARG A 224 -13.88 0.11 0.50
CA ARG A 224 -14.37 1.00 1.56
C ARG A 224 -13.27 1.60 2.41
N HIS A 225 -12.16 0.91 2.54
CA HIS A 225 -11.08 1.29 3.45
C HIS A 225 -11.58 1.67 4.87
N PHE A 226 -12.49 0.85 5.41
CA PHE A 226 -12.94 1.00 6.79
C PHE A 226 -11.88 0.49 7.77
N LEU A 227 -11.96 0.98 9.00
CA LEU A 227 -11.20 0.38 10.09
C LEU A 227 -11.69 -1.06 10.34
N PRO A 228 -10.81 -2.03 10.66
CA PRO A 228 -11.22 -3.37 11.08
C PRO A 228 -12.36 -3.36 12.09
N PHE A 229 -13.32 -4.28 11.91
CA PHE A 229 -14.60 -4.38 12.62
C PHE A 229 -15.62 -3.30 12.23
N GLY A 230 -15.32 -2.41 11.30
CA GLY A 230 -16.30 -1.47 10.71
C GLY A 230 -17.02 -2.04 9.49
N GLY A 231 -16.54 -3.14 8.93
CA GLY A 231 -17.15 -3.90 7.85
C GLY A 231 -17.62 -5.28 8.31
N THR A 232 -17.46 -6.28 7.43
CA THR A 232 -17.99 -7.63 7.65
C THR A 232 -16.96 -8.74 7.42
N LEU A 233 -15.67 -8.40 7.34
CA LEU A 233 -14.61 -9.39 7.13
C LEU A 233 -14.42 -10.29 8.35
N ASN A 234 -14.05 -11.54 8.10
CA ASN A 234 -13.79 -12.53 9.16
C ASN A 234 -12.38 -12.35 9.76
N TRP A 235 -12.24 -11.43 10.71
CA TRP A 235 -10.96 -11.11 11.35
C TRP A 235 -10.34 -12.28 12.11
N ASP A 236 -11.11 -13.16 12.73
CA ASP A 236 -10.59 -14.36 13.40
C ASP A 236 -9.93 -15.30 12.39
N GLY A 237 -10.55 -15.50 11.23
CA GLY A 237 -10.01 -16.28 10.13
C GLY A 237 -8.75 -15.66 9.53
N ILE A 238 -8.74 -14.32 9.33
CA ILE A 238 -7.60 -13.57 8.81
C ILE A 238 -6.40 -13.67 9.75
N LEU A 239 -6.59 -13.40 11.04
CA LEU A 239 -5.53 -13.50 12.05
C LEU A 239 -5.00 -14.93 12.16
N SER A 240 -5.87 -15.95 12.10
CA SER A 240 -5.42 -17.34 12.05
C SER A 240 -4.54 -17.62 10.83
N ALA A 241 -4.94 -17.14 9.64
CA ALA A 241 -4.16 -17.35 8.44
C ALA A 241 -2.79 -16.64 8.46
N LEU A 242 -2.71 -15.44 9.04
CA LEU A 242 -1.45 -14.72 9.23
C LEU A 242 -0.50 -15.44 10.22
N ARG A 243 -1.05 -16.00 11.31
CA ARG A 243 -0.26 -16.85 12.22
C ARG A 243 0.26 -18.11 11.53
N ASP A 244 -0.60 -18.80 10.76
CA ASP A 244 -0.23 -19.99 10.01
C ASP A 244 0.88 -19.68 8.99
N ALA A 245 0.87 -18.47 8.41
CA ALA A 245 1.90 -17.97 7.49
C ALA A 245 3.17 -17.48 8.23
N HIS A 246 3.20 -17.47 9.56
CA HIS A 246 4.28 -16.86 10.36
C HIS A 246 4.58 -15.42 9.95
N TYR A 247 3.53 -14.63 9.65
CA TYR A 247 3.70 -13.25 9.25
C TYR A 247 4.39 -12.43 10.35
N ASP A 248 5.50 -11.80 10.00
CA ASP A 248 6.32 -10.96 10.90
C ASP A 248 6.41 -9.49 10.46
N GLY A 249 5.70 -9.12 9.41
CA GLY A 249 5.58 -7.74 8.93
C GLY A 249 4.79 -6.85 9.87
N ASP A 250 4.48 -5.64 9.42
CA ASP A 250 3.81 -4.63 10.25
C ASP A 250 2.27 -4.70 10.13
N VAL A 251 1.57 -4.27 11.18
CA VAL A 251 0.13 -4.00 11.14
C VAL A 251 -0.06 -2.63 10.52
N SER A 252 -0.14 -2.57 9.19
CA SER A 252 -0.26 -1.33 8.43
C SER A 252 -1.69 -1.09 8.00
N PHE A 253 -2.31 -0.03 8.52
CA PHE A 253 -3.68 0.35 8.19
C PHE A 253 -3.74 1.23 6.95
N GLU A 254 -4.56 0.85 5.99
CA GLU A 254 -4.99 1.68 4.88
C GLU A 254 -6.49 1.98 5.03
N ILE A 255 -6.81 3.00 5.84
CA ILE A 255 -8.17 3.26 6.35
C ILE A 255 -8.67 4.68 6.01
N TYR A 256 -8.32 5.17 4.83
CA TYR A 256 -8.78 6.52 4.43
C TYR A 256 -10.30 6.63 4.38
N GLY A 257 -11.04 5.58 4.07
CA GLY A 257 -12.51 5.60 4.10
C GLY A 257 -13.10 5.75 5.50
N PHE A 258 -12.37 5.34 6.54
CA PHE A 258 -12.72 5.63 7.94
C PHE A 258 -12.35 7.06 8.33
N LEU A 259 -11.18 7.57 7.90
CA LEU A 259 -10.66 8.87 8.32
C LEU A 259 -11.19 10.05 7.52
N ASP A 260 -11.54 9.86 6.24
CA ASP A 260 -11.96 10.94 5.34
C ASP A 260 -13.26 11.67 5.78
N PRO A 261 -14.29 10.99 6.31
CA PRO A 261 -15.47 11.70 6.81
C PRO A 261 -15.26 12.39 8.18
N VAL A 262 -14.14 12.12 8.88
CA VAL A 262 -13.89 12.65 10.22
C VAL A 262 -13.44 14.12 10.15
N PRO A 263 -14.10 15.07 10.86
CA PRO A 263 -13.61 16.43 10.99
C PRO A 263 -12.20 16.49 11.58
N ALA A 264 -11.40 17.49 11.21
CA ALA A 264 -10.00 17.60 11.64
C ALA A 264 -9.84 17.63 13.17
N GLU A 265 -10.78 18.24 13.86
CA GLU A 265 -10.80 18.35 15.34
C GLU A 265 -11.01 17.01 16.04
N LEU A 266 -11.62 16.05 15.37
CA LEU A 266 -11.90 14.71 15.90
C LEU A 266 -10.87 13.66 15.49
N LEU A 267 -9.93 14.00 14.61
CA LEU A 267 -8.86 13.07 14.18
C LEU A 267 -8.05 12.47 15.35
N PRO A 268 -7.71 13.22 16.44
CA PRO A 268 -7.02 12.61 17.57
C PRO A 268 -7.79 11.44 18.19
N ALA A 269 -9.09 11.58 18.37
CA ALA A 269 -9.94 10.51 18.94
C ALA A 269 -10.09 9.33 17.98
N ALA A 270 -10.31 9.59 16.68
CA ALA A 270 -10.41 8.56 15.65
C ALA A 270 -9.12 7.74 15.53
N LEU A 271 -7.97 8.42 15.50
CA LEU A 271 -6.67 7.76 15.45
C LEU A 271 -6.35 6.97 16.71
N SER A 272 -6.69 7.47 17.90
CA SER A 272 -6.52 6.74 19.15
C SER A 272 -7.35 5.45 19.18
N TYR A 273 -8.58 5.50 18.63
CA TYR A 273 -9.39 4.30 18.46
C TYR A 273 -8.75 3.32 17.46
N ALA A 274 -8.30 3.82 16.29
CA ALA A 274 -7.60 2.99 15.31
C ALA A 274 -6.33 2.35 15.88
N ALA A 275 -5.53 3.10 16.65
CA ALA A 275 -4.34 2.58 17.33
C ALA A 275 -4.67 1.46 18.34
N SER A 276 -5.82 1.58 19.03
CA SER A 276 -6.31 0.54 19.95
C SER A 276 -6.72 -0.73 19.19
N VAL A 277 -7.38 -0.58 18.03
CA VAL A 277 -7.69 -1.70 17.13
C VAL A 277 -6.40 -2.36 16.64
N GLY A 278 -5.40 -1.57 16.26
CA GLY A 278 -4.09 -2.10 15.84
C GLY A 278 -3.36 -2.86 16.96
N ALA A 279 -3.47 -2.40 18.21
CA ALA A 279 -2.93 -3.12 19.36
C ALA A 279 -3.64 -4.47 19.54
N TYR A 280 -4.97 -4.47 19.46
CA TYR A 280 -5.78 -5.69 19.55
C TYR A 280 -5.41 -6.73 18.48
N LEU A 281 -5.18 -6.30 17.23
CA LEU A 281 -4.77 -7.19 16.13
C LEU A 281 -3.34 -7.72 16.37
N LYS A 282 -2.41 -6.83 16.72
CA LYS A 282 -1.00 -7.17 16.96
C LYS A 282 -0.82 -8.20 18.09
N GLU A 283 -1.61 -8.13 19.16
CA GLU A 283 -1.58 -9.08 20.27
C GLU A 283 -2.07 -10.49 19.88
N ARG A 284 -2.74 -10.62 18.74
CA ARG A 284 -3.33 -11.86 18.23
C ARG A 284 -2.61 -12.46 17.04
N LEU A 285 -1.56 -11.78 16.56
CA LEU A 285 -0.60 -12.26 15.57
C LEU A 285 0.60 -12.91 16.25
#